data_fef365588d18eef188d4a5a37044c282
#
_entry.id   fef365588d18eef188d4a5a37044c282
#
_cell.length_a   1.000
_cell.length_b   1.000
_cell.length_c   1.000
_cell.angle_alpha   90.00
_cell.angle_beta   90.00
_cell.angle_gamma   90.00
#
_symmetry.space_group_name_H-M   'P 1'
#
loop_
_entity.id
_entity.type
_entity.pdbx_description
1 polymer ?
#
loop_
_entity_poly.entity_id
_entity_poly.type
_entity_poly.pdbx_seq_one_letter_code
_entity_poly.pdbx_strand_id
1 'polypeptide(L)'
;NYWVYVESRTSDGTVESYCTAYQVTARYEIMGTTSTNLAQMVAYYNANNTYPEFYASSDAPTIETFCRIYLEECQAEGLKAEVAFCQAMLETGFLRYGVDVQINQYNFAGLGATGNGAPGNSFGSVREGIRAQVQHLKAYASTDGLNQPCVDTRFQHVRRGTAHYVEWLGIQENPYGRGWAT
;
A
#
# COMPACT_ATOMS: atom_id res chain seq x y z
N ASN A 1 -5.62 -16.35 11.48
CA ASN A 1 -6.96 -16.46 12.05
C ASN A 1 -6.86 -16.92 13.50
N TYR A 2 -7.59 -16.26 14.40
CA TYR A 2 -7.64 -16.60 15.83
C TYR A 2 -9.09 -16.88 16.21
N TRP A 3 -9.29 -17.84 17.13
CA TRP A 3 -10.59 -18.08 17.72
C TRP A 3 -10.62 -17.41 19.09
N VAL A 4 -11.65 -16.63 19.35
CA VAL A 4 -11.87 -15.94 20.63
C VAL A 4 -13.21 -16.40 21.19
N TYR A 5 -13.20 -16.80 22.46
CA TYR A 5 -14.42 -17.05 23.22
C TYR A 5 -14.28 -16.36 24.58
N VAL A 6 -15.41 -16.03 25.15
CA VAL A 6 -15.48 -15.41 26.49
C VAL A 6 -16.25 -16.35 27.42
N GLU A 7 -15.66 -16.60 28.57
CA GLU A 7 -16.28 -17.33 29.66
C GLU A 7 -16.61 -16.40 30.85
N SER A 8 -17.79 -16.55 31.43
CA SER A 8 -18.11 -16.03 32.77
C SER A 8 -17.86 -17.13 33.78
N ARG A 9 -17.13 -16.82 34.86
CA ARG A 9 -16.81 -17.76 35.91
C ARG A 9 -17.19 -17.19 37.30
N THR A 10 -17.66 -18.07 38.16
CA THR A 10 -17.86 -17.78 39.59
C THR A 10 -16.51 -17.58 40.30
N SER A 11 -16.55 -17.08 41.51
CA SER A 11 -15.34 -16.87 42.36
C SER A 11 -14.57 -18.14 42.67
N ASP A 12 -15.19 -19.30 42.60
CA ASP A 12 -14.58 -20.62 42.77
C ASP A 12 -14.04 -21.21 41.45
N GLY A 13 -14.16 -20.47 40.33
CA GLY A 13 -13.66 -20.87 39.04
C GLY A 13 -14.63 -21.69 38.17
N THR A 14 -15.85 -21.97 38.67
CA THR A 14 -16.86 -22.69 37.88
C THR A 14 -17.33 -21.84 36.71
N VAL A 15 -17.41 -22.42 35.50
CA VAL A 15 -17.92 -21.73 34.30
C VAL A 15 -19.45 -21.61 34.43
N GLU A 16 -19.95 -20.39 34.48
CA GLU A 16 -21.40 -20.09 34.51
C GLU A 16 -21.98 -19.99 33.07
N SER A 17 -21.22 -19.38 32.18
CA SER A 17 -21.64 -19.22 30.79
C SER A 17 -20.45 -19.04 29.88
N TYR A 18 -20.63 -19.30 28.60
CA TYR A 18 -19.67 -18.99 27.57
C TYR A 18 -20.38 -18.50 26.31
N CYS A 19 -19.75 -17.64 25.56
CA CYS A 19 -20.23 -17.26 24.22
C CYS A 19 -19.75 -18.25 23.17
N THR A 20 -20.42 -18.26 22.04
CA THR A 20 -19.95 -18.97 20.86
C THR A 20 -18.55 -18.44 20.46
N ALA A 21 -17.64 -19.35 20.12
CA ALA A 21 -16.33 -18.96 19.63
C ALA A 21 -16.46 -18.16 18.31
N TYR A 22 -15.78 -17.04 18.25
CA TYR A 22 -15.70 -16.19 17.04
C TYR A 22 -14.33 -16.30 16.42
N GLN A 23 -14.31 -16.48 15.12
CA GLN A 23 -13.06 -16.37 14.35
C GLN A 23 -12.72 -14.90 14.17
N VAL A 24 -11.56 -14.50 14.69
CA VAL A 24 -11.01 -13.16 14.46
C VAL A 24 -9.94 -13.25 13.38
N THR A 25 -10.15 -12.55 12.29
CA THR A 25 -9.15 -12.37 11.25
C THR A 25 -8.42 -11.06 11.52
N ALA A 26 -7.13 -11.13 11.79
CA ALA A 26 -6.30 -9.93 11.87
C ALA A 26 -6.25 -9.30 10.48
N ARG A 27 -6.58 -8.01 10.40
CA ARG A 27 -6.53 -7.20 9.19
C ARG A 27 -5.49 -6.11 9.36
N TYR A 28 -4.86 -5.73 8.25
CA TYR A 28 -3.83 -4.69 8.27
C TYR A 28 -4.39 -3.38 7.71
N GLU A 29 -4.51 -2.36 8.56
CA GLU A 29 -4.99 -1.04 8.15
C GLU A 29 -4.01 -0.36 7.20
N ILE A 30 -4.54 0.26 6.14
CA ILE A 30 -3.76 1.04 5.17
C ILE A 30 -3.36 2.39 5.75
N MET A 31 -4.34 3.06 6.40
CA MET A 31 -4.09 4.34 7.09
C MET A 31 -3.44 4.11 8.45
N GLY A 32 -2.70 5.11 8.93
CA GLY A 32 -2.10 5.11 10.26
C GLY A 32 -0.60 5.39 10.26
N THR A 33 0.02 5.18 11.42
CA THR A 33 1.46 5.40 11.59
C THR A 33 2.26 4.22 11.04
N THR A 34 3.29 4.54 10.26
CA THR A 34 4.26 3.56 9.74
C THR A 34 4.95 2.82 10.88
N SER A 35 5.04 1.50 10.79
CA SER A 35 5.69 0.63 11.77
C SER A 35 7.11 0.22 11.35
N THR A 36 7.47 0.44 10.08
CA THR A 36 8.80 0.15 9.53
C THR A 36 9.70 1.39 9.54
N ASN A 37 11.00 1.19 9.37
CA ASN A 37 11.97 2.26 9.24
C ASN A 37 12.78 2.16 7.95
N LEU A 38 13.56 3.21 7.66
CA LEU A 38 14.37 3.30 6.45
C LEU A 38 15.28 2.09 6.25
N ALA A 39 15.98 1.67 7.30
CA ALA A 39 16.96 0.56 7.22
C ALA A 39 16.26 -0.77 6.87
N GLN A 40 15.07 -1.01 7.42
CA GLN A 40 14.28 -2.20 7.11
C GLN A 40 13.80 -2.21 5.66
N MET A 41 13.29 -1.07 5.15
CA MET A 41 12.85 -0.96 3.76
C MET A 41 14.00 -1.17 2.78
N VAL A 42 15.16 -0.55 3.03
CA VAL A 42 16.38 -0.70 2.23
C VAL A 42 16.85 -2.16 2.25
N ALA A 43 16.92 -2.78 3.43
CA ALA A 43 17.33 -4.17 3.56
C ALA A 43 16.39 -5.12 2.80
N TYR A 44 15.07 -4.89 2.90
CA TYR A 44 14.08 -5.68 2.18
C TYR A 44 14.25 -5.56 0.65
N TYR A 45 14.46 -4.35 0.14
CA TYR A 45 14.72 -4.15 -1.29
C TYR A 45 16.00 -4.86 -1.74
N ASN A 46 17.12 -4.62 -1.04
CA ASN A 46 18.43 -5.15 -1.40
C ASN A 46 18.52 -6.69 -1.33
N ALA A 47 17.65 -7.32 -0.52
CA ALA A 47 17.52 -8.78 -0.49
C ALA A 47 16.85 -9.34 -1.76
N ASN A 48 16.17 -8.52 -2.56
CA ASN A 48 15.37 -8.95 -3.70
C ASN A 48 15.87 -8.41 -5.04
N ASN A 49 16.53 -7.25 -5.07
CA ASN A 49 17.04 -6.64 -6.31
C ASN A 49 18.18 -5.66 -6.04
N THR A 50 18.92 -5.33 -7.11
CA THR A 50 19.85 -4.20 -7.16
C THR A 50 19.12 -2.97 -7.67
N TYR A 51 19.37 -1.80 -7.04
CA TYR A 51 18.68 -0.56 -7.42
C TYR A 51 19.06 -0.15 -8.86
N PRO A 52 18.09 0.17 -9.74
CA PRO A 52 18.37 0.44 -11.13
C PRO A 52 19.19 1.72 -11.33
N GLU A 53 20.25 1.63 -12.13
CA GLU A 53 21.10 2.77 -12.48
C GLU A 53 20.30 3.89 -13.20
N PHE A 54 19.20 3.57 -13.82
CA PHE A 54 18.28 4.53 -14.46
C PHE A 54 17.92 5.70 -13.53
N TYR A 55 17.78 5.44 -12.23
CA TYR A 55 17.40 6.47 -11.26
C TYR A 55 18.58 7.34 -10.78
N ALA A 56 19.82 7.08 -11.18
CA ALA A 56 20.99 7.80 -10.68
C ALA A 56 20.94 9.32 -10.93
N SER A 57 20.25 9.76 -12.00
CA SER A 57 20.05 11.17 -12.34
C SER A 57 18.68 11.73 -11.92
N SER A 58 17.86 10.95 -11.23
CA SER A 58 16.53 11.36 -10.75
C SER A 58 16.60 12.00 -9.36
N ASP A 59 15.44 12.39 -8.84
CA ASP A 59 15.26 12.86 -7.44
C ASP A 59 15.37 11.73 -6.40
N ALA A 60 15.61 10.47 -6.84
CA ALA A 60 15.87 9.32 -5.99
C ALA A 60 17.10 8.54 -6.50
N PRO A 61 18.32 9.10 -6.41
CA PRO A 61 19.52 8.47 -6.98
C PRO A 61 19.97 7.19 -6.28
N THR A 62 19.48 6.91 -5.08
CA THR A 62 19.79 5.72 -4.30
C THR A 62 18.54 5.09 -3.72
N ILE A 63 18.63 3.81 -3.34
CA ILE A 63 17.50 3.11 -2.69
C ILE A 63 17.12 3.76 -1.35
N GLU A 64 18.08 4.31 -0.62
CA GLU A 64 17.82 5.03 0.62
C GLU A 64 16.97 6.28 0.37
N THR A 65 17.28 7.04 -0.68
CA THR A 65 16.47 8.20 -1.06
C THR A 65 15.08 7.80 -1.52
N PHE A 66 14.97 6.74 -2.30
CA PHE A 66 13.70 6.18 -2.75
C PHE A 66 12.80 5.76 -1.57
N CYS A 67 13.35 4.99 -0.63
CA CYS A 67 12.62 4.59 0.58
C CYS A 67 12.25 5.79 1.47
N ARG A 68 13.13 6.80 1.57
CA ARG A 68 12.85 8.03 2.33
C ARG A 68 11.67 8.80 1.74
N ILE A 69 11.55 8.88 0.41
CA ILE A 69 10.41 9.52 -0.26
C ILE A 69 9.12 8.79 0.11
N TYR A 70 9.09 7.44 0.13
CA TYR A 70 7.92 6.70 0.62
C TYR A 70 7.54 7.07 2.05
N LEU A 71 8.52 7.13 2.95
CA LEU A 71 8.26 7.50 4.35
C LEU A 71 7.67 8.91 4.45
N GLU A 72 8.22 9.88 3.71
CA GLU A 72 7.78 11.27 3.72
C GLU A 72 6.38 11.44 3.11
N GLU A 73 6.12 10.90 1.93
CA GLU A 73 4.83 11.04 1.24
C GLU A 73 3.72 10.30 1.99
N CYS A 74 4.00 9.12 2.54
CA CYS A 74 3.04 8.39 3.35
C CYS A 74 2.75 9.10 4.67
N GLN A 75 3.77 9.63 5.35
CA GLN A 75 3.57 10.42 6.57
C GLN A 75 2.72 11.66 6.30
N ALA A 76 2.97 12.35 5.19
CA ALA A 76 2.21 13.55 4.83
C ALA A 76 0.72 13.26 4.62
N GLU A 77 0.37 12.11 4.08
CA GLU A 77 -1.03 11.69 3.83
C GLU A 77 -1.63 10.84 4.95
N GLY A 78 -0.87 10.49 5.98
CA GLY A 78 -1.34 9.67 7.11
C GLY A 78 -1.48 8.19 6.76
N LEU A 79 -0.67 7.69 5.84
CA LEU A 79 -0.70 6.31 5.35
C LEU A 79 0.52 5.54 5.83
N LYS A 80 0.40 4.23 6.04
CA LYS A 80 1.51 3.37 6.41
C LYS A 80 2.44 3.13 5.23
N ALA A 81 3.71 3.54 5.35
CA ALA A 81 4.68 3.46 4.26
C ALA A 81 4.97 2.03 3.80
N GLU A 82 4.97 1.07 4.72
CA GLU A 82 5.14 -0.35 4.37
C GLU A 82 4.07 -0.85 3.41
N VAL A 83 2.85 -0.35 3.48
CA VAL A 83 1.76 -0.74 2.56
C VAL A 83 2.05 -0.25 1.15
N ALA A 84 2.31 1.06 0.98
CA ALA A 84 2.58 1.65 -0.33
C ALA A 84 3.87 1.08 -0.94
N PHE A 85 4.91 0.94 -0.13
CA PHE A 85 6.19 0.41 -0.58
C PHE A 85 6.08 -1.06 -1.03
N CYS A 86 5.47 -1.93 -0.22
CA CYS A 86 5.30 -3.34 -0.60
C CYS A 86 4.42 -3.50 -1.85
N GLN A 87 3.37 -2.67 -1.99
CA GLN A 87 2.58 -2.65 -3.21
C GLN A 87 3.44 -2.30 -4.42
N ALA A 88 4.25 -1.24 -4.34
CA ALA A 88 5.13 -0.87 -5.45
C ALA A 88 6.13 -1.98 -5.80
N MET A 89 6.67 -2.69 -4.81
CA MET A 89 7.56 -3.83 -5.06
C MET A 89 6.84 -4.96 -5.79
N LEU A 90 5.60 -5.23 -5.44
CA LEU A 90 4.77 -6.23 -6.11
C LEU A 90 4.44 -5.81 -7.55
N GLU A 91 3.91 -4.61 -7.74
CA GLU A 91 3.45 -4.10 -9.03
C GLU A 91 4.58 -3.91 -10.07
N THR A 92 5.77 -3.55 -9.60
CA THR A 92 6.94 -3.32 -10.47
C THR A 92 7.90 -4.52 -10.52
N GLY A 93 7.62 -5.60 -9.81
CA GLY A 93 8.56 -6.72 -9.65
C GLY A 93 9.90 -6.25 -9.06
N PHE A 94 9.88 -5.47 -7.98
CA PHE A 94 11.06 -4.84 -7.38
C PHE A 94 11.82 -3.93 -8.36
N LEU A 95 11.11 -3.04 -9.03
CA LEU A 95 11.61 -2.07 -10.02
C LEU A 95 12.24 -2.72 -11.27
N ARG A 96 11.92 -3.99 -11.57
CA ARG A 96 12.30 -4.63 -12.84
C ARG A 96 11.36 -4.26 -13.97
N TYR A 97 10.13 -3.88 -13.61
CA TYR A 97 9.03 -3.58 -14.52
C TYR A 97 8.68 -4.74 -15.47
N GLY A 98 7.65 -4.57 -16.25
CA GLY A 98 7.13 -5.56 -17.18
C GLY A 98 6.86 -4.97 -18.55
N VAL A 99 5.81 -5.49 -19.20
CA VAL A 99 5.49 -5.13 -20.60
C VAL A 99 4.76 -3.80 -20.70
N ASP A 100 3.81 -3.52 -19.79
CA ASP A 100 2.90 -2.38 -19.93
C ASP A 100 3.46 -1.09 -19.33
N VAL A 101 4.02 -1.14 -18.12
CA VAL A 101 4.59 0.04 -17.43
C VAL A 101 6.11 0.01 -17.56
N GLN A 102 6.69 1.15 -17.96
CA GLN A 102 8.12 1.32 -18.17
C GLN A 102 8.76 2.13 -17.05
N ILE A 103 10.06 1.90 -16.80
CA ILE A 103 10.82 2.54 -15.73
C ILE A 103 10.82 4.07 -15.81
N ASN A 104 10.80 4.65 -17.02
CA ASN A 104 10.82 6.09 -17.26
C ASN A 104 9.48 6.79 -16.99
N GLN A 105 8.43 6.04 -16.64
CA GLN A 105 7.13 6.60 -16.32
C GLN A 105 7.02 7.01 -14.84
N TYR A 106 7.94 6.60 -13.97
CA TYR A 106 7.85 6.77 -12.52
C TYR A 106 6.51 6.32 -11.94
N ASN A 107 5.89 5.30 -12.55
CA ASN A 107 4.59 4.76 -12.17
C ASN A 107 4.78 3.47 -11.36
N PHE A 108 4.66 3.56 -10.05
CA PHE A 108 4.99 2.47 -9.13
C PHE A 108 3.80 1.56 -8.77
N ALA A 109 2.60 1.89 -9.25
CA ALA A 109 1.37 1.15 -8.96
C ALA A 109 0.52 0.85 -10.20
N GLY A 110 1.09 0.95 -11.39
CA GLY A 110 0.37 0.71 -12.64
C GLY A 110 -0.82 1.65 -12.87
N LEU A 111 -0.79 2.86 -12.30
CA LEU A 111 -1.91 3.81 -12.40
C LEU A 111 -2.24 4.10 -13.86
N GLY A 112 -3.50 3.90 -14.23
CA GLY A 112 -4.00 4.12 -15.58
C GLY A 112 -3.65 3.03 -16.59
N ALA A 113 -2.83 2.03 -16.24
CA ALA A 113 -2.61 0.87 -17.07
C ALA A 113 -3.87 0.00 -17.13
N THR A 114 -4.30 -0.36 -18.33
CA THR A 114 -5.51 -1.18 -18.55
C THR A 114 -5.19 -2.52 -19.21
N GLY A 115 -3.91 -2.86 -19.30
CA GLY A 115 -3.43 -4.03 -20.04
C GLY A 115 -3.41 -3.80 -21.57
N ASN A 116 -3.11 -4.85 -22.32
CA ASN A 116 -3.06 -4.83 -23.78
C ASN A 116 -2.14 -3.75 -24.39
N GLY A 117 -1.03 -3.43 -23.70
CA GLY A 117 -0.06 -2.44 -24.17
C GLY A 117 -0.43 -0.98 -23.86
N ALA A 118 -1.45 -0.74 -23.02
CA ALA A 118 -1.75 0.60 -22.54
C ALA A 118 -0.77 0.95 -21.38
N PRO A 119 0.17 1.91 -21.58
CA PRO A 119 1.30 2.09 -20.67
C PRO A 119 0.92 2.73 -19.31
N GLY A 120 -0.32 3.19 -19.16
CA GLY A 120 -0.74 3.92 -17.97
C GLY A 120 -0.17 5.35 -17.90
N ASN A 121 -0.22 5.94 -16.71
CA ASN A 121 0.22 7.31 -16.47
C ASN A 121 1.75 7.41 -16.39
N SER A 122 2.27 8.59 -16.72
CA SER A 122 3.67 8.97 -16.49
C SER A 122 3.72 10.19 -15.56
N PHE A 123 4.72 10.25 -14.70
CA PHE A 123 4.94 11.31 -13.72
C PHE A 123 6.26 12.01 -13.97
N GLY A 124 6.41 13.25 -13.51
CA GLY A 124 7.58 14.08 -13.79
C GLY A 124 8.81 13.74 -12.94
N SER A 125 8.62 13.02 -11.82
CA SER A 125 9.70 12.61 -10.92
C SER A 125 9.33 11.36 -10.13
N VAL A 126 10.30 10.75 -9.46
CA VAL A 126 10.07 9.62 -8.54
C VAL A 126 9.12 10.02 -7.41
N ARG A 127 9.34 11.20 -6.82
CA ARG A 127 8.46 11.73 -5.74
C ARG A 127 7.03 11.91 -6.21
N GLU A 128 6.82 12.47 -7.39
CA GLU A 128 5.47 12.68 -7.92
C GLU A 128 4.75 11.34 -8.16
N GLY A 129 5.43 10.35 -8.72
CA GLY A 129 4.87 9.02 -8.93
C GLY A 129 4.54 8.30 -7.62
N ILE A 130 5.41 8.41 -6.60
CA ILE A 130 5.14 7.87 -5.25
C ILE A 130 3.95 8.60 -4.62
N ARG A 131 3.89 9.93 -4.70
CA ARG A 131 2.76 10.73 -4.20
C ARG A 131 1.46 10.31 -4.87
N ALA A 132 1.44 10.11 -6.18
CA ALA A 132 0.25 9.67 -6.90
C ALA A 132 -0.25 8.30 -6.39
N GLN A 133 0.65 7.36 -6.17
CA GLN A 133 0.32 6.06 -5.60
C GLN A 133 -0.24 6.18 -4.18
N VAL A 134 0.40 6.96 -3.32
CA VAL A 134 -0.03 7.19 -1.93
C VAL A 134 -1.42 7.83 -1.89
N GLN A 135 -1.68 8.83 -2.73
CA GLN A 135 -2.99 9.47 -2.86
C GLN A 135 -4.06 8.49 -3.37
N HIS A 136 -3.70 7.62 -4.30
CA HIS A 136 -4.61 6.58 -4.81
C HIS A 136 -4.98 5.57 -3.73
N LEU A 137 -4.01 5.10 -2.94
CA LEU A 137 -4.27 4.23 -1.78
C LEU A 137 -5.13 4.92 -0.72
N LYS A 138 -4.87 6.21 -0.42
CA LYS A 138 -5.70 7.01 0.48
C LYS A 138 -7.14 7.11 -0.03
N ALA A 139 -7.33 7.25 -1.34
CA ALA A 139 -8.66 7.28 -1.92
C ALA A 139 -9.44 5.99 -1.63
N TYR A 140 -8.82 4.82 -1.71
CA TYR A 140 -9.47 3.57 -1.32
C TYR A 140 -9.68 3.46 0.19
N ALA A 141 -8.71 3.88 1.00
CA ALA A 141 -8.69 3.63 2.44
C ALA A 141 -9.53 4.62 3.25
N SER A 142 -9.75 5.86 2.75
CA SER A 142 -10.38 6.93 3.51
C SER A 142 -11.26 7.82 2.64
N THR A 143 -12.22 8.48 3.29
CA THR A 143 -13.00 9.58 2.72
C THR A 143 -12.40 10.95 3.02
N ASP A 144 -11.32 11.03 3.81
CA ASP A 144 -10.65 12.27 4.17
C ASP A 144 -10.00 12.94 2.97
N GLY A 145 -9.95 14.26 2.97
CA GLY A 145 -9.25 15.03 1.94
C GLY A 145 -7.75 14.72 1.86
N LEU A 146 -7.13 15.08 0.75
CA LEU A 146 -5.68 15.04 0.62
C LEU A 146 -5.04 16.17 1.44
N ASN A 147 -3.86 15.90 2.01
CA ASN A 147 -3.06 16.88 2.75
C ASN A 147 -2.08 17.63 1.83
N GLN A 148 -1.80 17.08 0.64
CA GLN A 148 -0.94 17.65 -0.37
C GLN A 148 -1.70 17.91 -1.68
N PRO A 149 -1.18 18.76 -2.59
CA PRO A 149 -1.76 18.94 -3.93
C PRO A 149 -1.92 17.60 -4.65
N CYS A 150 -3.11 17.41 -5.23
CA CYS A 150 -3.44 16.17 -5.93
C CYS A 150 -2.60 16.04 -7.21
N VAL A 151 -1.87 14.94 -7.33
CA VAL A 151 -1.13 14.53 -8.54
C VAL A 151 -1.65 13.21 -9.11
N ASP A 152 -2.49 12.49 -8.37
CA ASP A 152 -3.17 11.30 -8.88
C ASP A 152 -4.34 11.70 -9.79
N THR A 153 -4.15 11.57 -11.08
CA THR A 153 -5.18 11.89 -12.10
C THR A 153 -6.42 10.99 -11.99
N ARG A 154 -6.33 9.89 -11.26
CA ARG A 154 -7.42 8.92 -11.08
C ARG A 154 -8.12 9.04 -9.73
N PHE A 155 -7.66 9.93 -8.85
CA PHE A 155 -8.19 10.10 -7.49
C PHE A 155 -9.72 10.24 -7.46
N GLN A 156 -10.28 11.03 -8.38
CA GLN A 156 -11.73 11.29 -8.45
C GLN A 156 -12.54 10.09 -8.98
N HIS A 157 -11.88 9.12 -9.62
CA HIS A 157 -12.53 7.94 -10.17
C HIS A 157 -12.59 6.76 -9.19
N VAL A 158 -11.93 6.88 -8.05
CA VAL A 158 -11.94 5.88 -7.00
C VAL A 158 -13.23 6.01 -6.17
N ARG A 159 -13.91 4.90 -5.92
CA ARG A 159 -14.95 4.87 -4.90
C ARG A 159 -14.29 4.97 -3.52
N ARG A 160 -14.42 6.16 -2.91
CA ARG A 160 -13.70 6.52 -1.69
C ARG A 160 -14.11 5.66 -0.48
N GLY A 161 -13.12 5.31 0.37
CA GLY A 161 -13.34 4.64 1.65
C GLY A 161 -13.85 3.21 1.55
N THR A 162 -13.64 2.51 0.42
CA THR A 162 -14.14 1.14 0.23
C THR A 162 -13.17 0.06 0.69
N ALA A 163 -11.91 0.41 0.98
CA ALA A 163 -10.89 -0.53 1.42
C ALA A 163 -10.02 0.04 2.55
N HIS A 164 -10.48 -0.06 3.79
CA HIS A 164 -9.71 0.39 4.97
C HIS A 164 -8.51 -0.51 5.28
N TYR A 165 -8.58 -1.76 4.87
CA TYR A 165 -7.57 -2.80 5.12
C TYR A 165 -6.92 -3.24 3.82
N VAL A 166 -5.66 -3.68 3.89
CA VAL A 166 -4.92 -4.21 2.74
C VAL A 166 -5.69 -5.36 2.07
N GLU A 167 -6.26 -6.26 2.87
CA GLU A 167 -7.04 -7.41 2.41
C GLU A 167 -8.29 -7.00 1.61
N TRP A 168 -8.78 -5.79 1.82
CA TRP A 168 -9.95 -5.26 1.10
C TRP A 168 -9.62 -4.62 -0.25
N LEU A 169 -8.35 -4.47 -0.59
CA LEU A 169 -7.95 -4.11 -1.94
C LEU A 169 -8.21 -5.25 -2.94
N GLY A 170 -8.31 -6.50 -2.43
CA GLY A 170 -8.64 -7.68 -3.22
C GLY A 170 -10.15 -7.92 -3.37
N ILE A 171 -10.55 -8.53 -4.49
CA ILE A 171 -11.96 -8.86 -4.79
C ILE A 171 -12.52 -9.88 -3.79
N GLN A 172 -11.71 -10.77 -3.26
CA GLN A 172 -12.17 -11.89 -2.42
C GLN A 172 -12.78 -11.42 -1.10
N GLU A 173 -12.25 -10.36 -0.51
CA GLU A 173 -12.72 -9.84 0.78
C GLU A 173 -13.63 -8.61 0.62
N ASN A 174 -13.58 -7.94 -0.51
CA ASN A 174 -14.37 -6.75 -0.81
C ASN A 174 -14.85 -6.78 -2.26
N PRO A 175 -16.18 -6.84 -2.52
CA PRO A 175 -16.73 -6.87 -3.89
C PRO A 175 -16.36 -5.63 -4.73
N TYR A 176 -15.91 -4.55 -4.09
CA TYR A 176 -15.42 -3.35 -4.77
C TYR A 176 -13.90 -3.35 -4.96
N GLY A 177 -13.19 -4.34 -4.42
CA GLY A 177 -11.77 -4.53 -4.59
C GLY A 177 -11.39 -4.79 -6.05
N ARG A 178 -10.13 -4.57 -6.39
CA ARG A 178 -9.61 -4.68 -7.75
C ARG A 178 -8.54 -5.77 -7.92
N GLY A 179 -8.42 -6.67 -6.95
CA GLY A 179 -7.54 -7.83 -7.06
C GLY A 179 -6.09 -7.59 -6.65
N TRP A 180 -5.79 -6.51 -5.93
CA TRP A 180 -4.41 -6.22 -5.51
C TRP A 180 -3.91 -7.13 -4.38
N ALA A 181 -4.78 -7.48 -3.45
CA ALA A 181 -4.46 -8.35 -2.32
C ALA A 181 -5.24 -9.66 -2.46
N THR A 182 -4.71 -10.60 -3.16
CA THR A 182 -5.26 -11.96 -3.32
C THR A 182 -4.41 -12.98 -2.61
#